data_83bacffe8213afa487d3f10af1eb4d1f
#
_entry.id   83bacffe8213afa487d3f10af1eb4d1f
#
_cell.length_a   1.000
_cell.length_b   1.000
_cell.length_c   1.000
_cell.angle_alpha   90.00
_cell.angle_beta   90.00
_cell.angle_gamma   90.00
#
_symmetry.space_group_name_H-M   'P 1'
#
loop_
_entity.id
_entity.type
_entity.pdbx_description
1 polymer ?
#
loop_
_entity_poly.entity_id
_entity_poly.type
_entity_poly.pdbx_seq_one_letter_code
_entity_poly.pdbx_strand_id
1 'polypeptide(L)'
;MLNNSTRNLLARTLASVTLAATSMTLHAAPQAMMRSNPRVSEIRLEVNLYSVAATTVGGLSTGRVAAFRMQNVEVAMPVMLRSTWCDTDFDKVAVRSWIDGGEIKLDAAQVFKRNADSAEGVFAFNMHTERNGFAELRVQATYLVQRWDVTVDEGAAAAVTWPRTWPAGTSRFLAKEPGIDPTNTDIMQCAESASPGGSRAVTPFYAAKNAVIAILTRWKAMVGGSGDRNADRSLRGISFSSGAFGLSVGRGSQLELAAACVAAVRSVQIPARIVYGLSVDGKNGASSVINFRFICEFYLPTIGWVPFDPLEMRSQGAASRAGRGSIKGFANVSDLSDVLPLGLQITPVGYEKADRFAIWGWRGVSAANVDSENATTRIRLETSSRGNGKTKSMPVPMIDPVP
;
A
#
# COMPACT_ATOMS: atom_id res chain seq x y z
N MET A 1 -32.12 -80.45 -22.08
CA MET A 1 -33.42 -79.91 -22.52
C MET A 1 -33.89 -78.99 -21.39
N LEU A 2 -33.58 -77.70 -21.45
CA LEU A 2 -34.06 -76.68 -20.51
C LEU A 2 -34.51 -75.48 -21.32
N ASN A 3 -35.65 -75.06 -21.07
CA ASN A 3 -36.66 -74.33 -21.80
C ASN A 3 -36.25 -72.85 -22.07
N ASN A 4 -36.43 -72.45 -23.30
CA ASN A 4 -36.12 -71.09 -23.86
C ASN A 4 -37.14 -70.01 -23.45
N SER A 5 -37.73 -70.08 -22.29
CA SER A 5 -38.78 -69.12 -21.91
C SER A 5 -38.45 -68.05 -20.89
N THR A 6 -37.22 -67.97 -20.46
CA THR A 6 -36.79 -66.97 -19.41
C THR A 6 -35.91 -65.86 -19.93
N ARG A 7 -35.74 -65.66 -21.24
CA ARG A 7 -34.89 -64.64 -21.84
C ARG A 7 -35.61 -63.36 -22.30
N ASN A 8 -36.94 -63.30 -22.20
CA ASN A 8 -37.70 -62.17 -22.76
C ASN A 8 -38.41 -61.28 -21.76
N LEU A 9 -38.02 -61.27 -20.46
CA LEU A 9 -38.66 -60.40 -19.47
C LEU A 9 -37.75 -59.38 -18.83
N LEU A 10 -36.52 -59.19 -19.31
CA LEU A 10 -35.57 -58.22 -18.78
C LEU A 10 -35.27 -57.06 -19.74
N ALA A 11 -36.04 -56.91 -20.81
CA ALA A 11 -35.77 -55.94 -21.85
C ALA A 11 -36.82 -54.82 -21.98
N ARG A 12 -37.67 -54.62 -20.99
CA ARG A 12 -38.69 -53.55 -21.09
C ARG A 12 -38.99 -52.79 -19.83
N THR A 13 -37.96 -52.28 -19.16
CA THR A 13 -38.14 -51.17 -18.16
C THR A 13 -36.91 -50.37 -18.03
N LEU A 14 -36.34 -49.89 -19.12
CA LEU A 14 -35.50 -48.68 -19.12
C LEU A 14 -36.47 -47.51 -19.32
N ALA A 15 -37.09 -47.12 -18.21
CA ALA A 15 -37.80 -45.86 -18.13
C ALA A 15 -36.80 -44.74 -18.41
N SER A 16 -37.05 -44.00 -19.47
CA SER A 16 -36.35 -42.80 -19.84
C SER A 16 -36.52 -41.74 -18.74
N VAL A 17 -35.62 -41.73 -17.76
CA VAL A 17 -35.42 -40.58 -16.89
C VAL A 17 -34.65 -39.56 -17.72
N THR A 18 -35.38 -38.77 -18.48
CA THR A 18 -34.87 -37.53 -19.07
C THR A 18 -34.57 -36.60 -17.92
N LEU A 19 -33.33 -36.63 -17.44
CA LEU A 19 -32.82 -35.59 -16.55
C LEU A 19 -32.85 -34.30 -17.37
N ALA A 20 -33.88 -33.48 -17.16
CA ALA A 20 -33.89 -32.10 -17.56
C ALA A 20 -32.74 -31.44 -16.77
N ALA A 21 -31.54 -31.45 -17.35
CA ALA A 21 -30.45 -30.58 -16.93
C ALA A 21 -30.92 -29.16 -17.23
N THR A 22 -31.66 -28.56 -16.30
CA THR A 22 -31.76 -27.11 -16.20
C THR A 22 -30.33 -26.62 -16.05
N SER A 23 -29.73 -26.22 -17.15
CA SER A 23 -28.53 -25.40 -17.17
C SER A 23 -28.90 -24.12 -16.43
N MET A 24 -28.79 -24.14 -15.11
CA MET A 24 -28.64 -22.90 -14.34
C MET A 24 -27.39 -22.26 -14.91
N THR A 25 -27.55 -21.33 -15.84
CA THR A 25 -26.55 -20.35 -16.16
C THR A 25 -26.29 -19.66 -14.82
N LEU A 26 -25.24 -20.12 -14.13
CA LEU A 26 -24.64 -19.33 -13.04
C LEU A 26 -24.27 -18.02 -13.70
N HIS A 27 -25.17 -17.04 -13.65
CA HIS A 27 -24.79 -15.65 -13.85
C HIS A 27 -23.79 -15.38 -12.75
N ALA A 28 -22.51 -15.31 -13.13
CA ALA A 28 -21.49 -14.83 -12.21
C ALA A 28 -22.03 -13.53 -11.62
N ALA A 29 -22.21 -13.51 -10.30
CA ALA A 29 -22.68 -12.31 -9.62
C ALA A 29 -21.82 -11.13 -10.11
N PRO A 30 -22.39 -9.99 -10.44
CA PRO A 30 -21.61 -8.85 -10.90
C PRO A 30 -20.51 -8.59 -9.88
N GLN A 31 -19.27 -8.59 -10.36
CA GLN A 31 -18.13 -8.43 -9.48
C GLN A 31 -18.17 -7.03 -8.88
N ALA A 32 -18.24 -6.95 -7.56
CA ALA A 32 -18.49 -5.71 -6.83
C ALA A 32 -17.37 -4.69 -6.94
N MET A 33 -16.20 -5.06 -7.47
CA MET A 33 -15.08 -4.15 -7.65
C MET A 33 -14.45 -4.34 -9.03
N MET A 34 -14.32 -3.24 -9.78
CA MET A 34 -13.89 -3.22 -11.17
C MET A 34 -12.72 -2.26 -11.38
N ARG A 35 -11.76 -2.67 -12.20
CA ARG A 35 -10.66 -1.85 -12.74
C ARG A 35 -11.05 -1.33 -14.13
N SER A 36 -10.78 -0.05 -14.38
CA SER A 36 -11.01 0.60 -15.67
C SER A 36 -9.88 1.56 -16.01
N ASN A 37 -9.87 2.08 -17.25
CA ASN A 37 -8.93 3.09 -17.70
C ASN A 37 -7.45 2.77 -17.41
N PRO A 38 -6.93 1.64 -17.93
CA PRO A 38 -5.55 1.25 -17.67
C PRO A 38 -4.55 2.27 -18.21
N ARG A 39 -3.57 2.61 -17.39
CA ARG A 39 -2.45 3.52 -17.71
C ARG A 39 -1.15 2.77 -17.49
N VAL A 40 -0.33 2.66 -18.53
CA VAL A 40 1.00 2.07 -18.43
C VAL A 40 2.03 3.17 -18.29
N SER A 41 2.86 3.09 -17.27
CA SER A 41 3.94 4.06 -17.03
C SER A 41 5.24 3.34 -16.73
N GLU A 42 6.33 3.92 -17.23
CA GLU A 42 7.66 3.60 -16.76
C GLU A 42 7.95 4.46 -15.54
N ILE A 43 8.36 3.82 -14.47
CA ILE A 43 8.74 4.44 -13.21
C ILE A 43 10.25 4.38 -13.10
N ARG A 44 10.86 5.50 -12.78
CA ARG A 44 12.25 5.59 -12.33
C ARG A 44 12.26 6.09 -10.91
N LEU A 45 12.51 5.18 -9.98
CA LEU A 45 12.64 5.49 -8.57
C LEU A 45 14.12 5.52 -8.21
N GLU A 46 14.59 6.67 -7.75
CA GLU A 46 15.96 6.89 -7.38
C GLU A 46 16.06 7.21 -5.89
N VAL A 47 16.95 6.51 -5.21
CA VAL A 47 17.34 6.79 -3.83
C VAL A 47 18.79 7.22 -3.82
N ASN A 48 19.03 8.41 -3.33
CA ASN A 48 20.36 8.94 -3.08
C ASN A 48 20.63 8.93 -1.57
N LEU A 49 21.74 8.31 -1.20
CA LEU A 49 22.35 8.44 0.09
C LEU A 49 23.54 9.38 -0.07
N TYR A 50 23.55 10.51 0.61
CA TYR A 50 24.62 11.49 0.48
C TYR A 50 25.02 12.10 1.83
N SER A 51 26.26 12.55 1.90
CA SER A 51 26.77 13.24 3.05
C SER A 51 26.20 14.65 3.13
N VAL A 52 25.70 15.02 4.28
CA VAL A 52 25.39 16.43 4.55
C VAL A 52 26.71 17.14 4.70
N ALA A 53 26.95 18.17 3.87
CA ALA A 53 28.14 19.00 3.98
C ALA A 53 28.26 19.51 5.42
N ALA A 54 29.33 19.13 6.07
CA ALA A 54 29.54 19.46 7.44
C ALA A 54 29.69 20.99 7.62
N THR A 55 28.94 21.47 8.55
CA THR A 55 29.30 22.51 9.51
C THR A 55 29.78 23.83 8.96
N THR A 56 28.95 24.81 9.16
CA THR A 56 29.32 26.18 9.43
C THR A 56 30.11 26.23 10.73
N VAL A 57 31.42 26.26 10.68
CA VAL A 57 32.25 26.68 11.80
C VAL A 57 32.41 28.19 11.67
N GLY A 58 31.82 28.93 12.60
CA GLY A 58 31.93 30.40 12.62
C GLY A 58 31.24 31.11 11.44
N GLY A 59 30.18 30.54 10.86
CA GLY A 59 29.43 31.21 9.78
C GLY A 59 30.02 31.04 8.37
N LEU A 60 31.15 30.37 8.21
CA LEU A 60 31.75 30.05 6.91
C LEU A 60 31.58 28.56 6.60
N SER A 61 30.94 28.28 5.47
CA SER A 61 30.88 26.92 4.92
C SER A 61 32.27 26.49 4.48
N THR A 62 32.85 25.49 5.12
CA THR A 62 34.20 25.02 4.77
C THR A 62 34.26 24.21 3.47
N GLY A 63 33.14 24.00 2.81
CA GLY A 63 33.07 23.28 1.51
C GLY A 63 33.58 21.83 1.48
N ARG A 64 34.00 21.28 2.62
CA ARG A 64 34.42 19.88 2.72
C ARG A 64 33.21 19.02 2.94
N VAL A 65 32.87 18.22 1.93
CA VAL A 65 31.91 17.12 2.04
C VAL A 65 32.56 16.03 2.91
N ALA A 66 31.95 15.72 4.04
CA ALA A 66 32.38 14.59 4.85
C ALA A 66 32.12 13.30 4.05
N ALA A 67 33.17 12.50 3.83
CA ALA A 67 33.00 11.22 3.14
C ALA A 67 32.41 10.18 4.10
N PHE A 68 31.47 9.36 3.61
CA PHE A 68 31.01 8.19 4.35
C PHE A 68 32.11 7.13 4.35
N ARG A 69 32.31 6.51 5.48
CA ARG A 69 33.09 5.29 5.60
C ARG A 69 32.16 4.09 5.61
N MET A 70 31.75 3.64 4.43
CA MET A 70 30.91 2.46 4.28
C MET A 70 31.58 1.50 3.30
N GLN A 71 32.04 0.36 3.77
CA GLN A 71 32.62 -0.66 2.88
C GLN A 71 31.54 -1.51 2.20
N ASN A 72 30.47 -1.80 2.91
CA ASN A 72 29.35 -2.57 2.39
C ASN A 72 28.06 -1.86 2.77
N VAL A 73 27.28 -1.49 1.78
CA VAL A 73 25.97 -0.82 1.96
C VAL A 73 24.89 -1.62 1.28
N GLU A 74 23.84 -1.93 1.99
CA GLU A 74 22.61 -2.45 1.42
C GLU A 74 21.56 -1.31 1.43
N VAL A 75 21.01 -1.00 0.25
CA VAL A 75 19.89 -0.07 0.06
C VAL A 75 18.64 -0.87 -0.28
N ALA A 76 17.56 -0.62 0.44
CA ALA A 76 16.28 -1.25 0.20
C ALA A 76 15.26 -0.24 -0.29
N MET A 77 14.55 -0.58 -1.37
CA MET A 77 13.41 0.17 -1.87
C MET A 77 12.19 -0.75 -1.91
N PRO A 78 11.13 -0.46 -1.15
CA PRO A 78 9.91 -1.25 -1.20
C PRO A 78 9.21 -1.03 -2.53
N VAL A 79 8.52 -2.06 -2.99
CA VAL A 79 7.72 -2.03 -4.19
C VAL A 79 6.51 -2.94 -4.02
N MET A 80 5.35 -2.48 -4.44
CA MET A 80 4.17 -3.33 -4.47
C MET A 80 4.13 -4.10 -5.78
N LEU A 81 4.07 -5.43 -5.69
CA LEU A 81 3.90 -6.32 -6.84
C LEU A 81 2.50 -6.17 -7.42
N ARG A 82 1.53 -6.11 -6.51
CA ARG A 82 0.13 -6.00 -6.85
C ARG A 82 -0.63 -5.26 -5.75
N SER A 83 -1.46 -4.32 -6.12
CA SER A 83 -2.42 -3.66 -5.25
C SER A 83 -3.80 -3.66 -5.90
N THR A 84 -4.79 -3.11 -5.21
CA THR A 84 -6.15 -2.97 -5.75
C THR A 84 -6.18 -2.21 -7.09
N TRP A 85 -5.26 -1.26 -7.30
CA TRP A 85 -5.23 -0.38 -8.49
C TRP A 85 -3.92 -0.39 -9.28
N CYS A 86 -2.95 -1.22 -8.91
CA CYS A 86 -1.64 -1.21 -9.57
C CYS A 86 -1.04 -2.60 -9.60
N ASP A 87 -0.51 -2.99 -10.74
CA ASP A 87 0.34 -4.17 -10.93
C ASP A 87 1.69 -3.71 -11.49
N THR A 88 2.76 -4.30 -10.99
CA THR A 88 4.14 -4.00 -11.39
C THR A 88 4.70 -5.16 -12.20
N ASP A 89 5.28 -4.83 -13.37
CA ASP A 89 5.98 -5.80 -14.22
C ASP A 89 7.44 -5.91 -13.77
N PHE A 90 7.78 -7.04 -13.13
CA PHE A 90 9.11 -7.31 -12.62
C PHE A 90 10.05 -7.96 -13.63
N ASP A 91 9.54 -8.48 -14.72
CA ASP A 91 10.37 -9.16 -15.73
C ASP A 91 11.27 -8.17 -16.49
N LYS A 92 10.97 -6.88 -16.34
CA LYS A 92 11.65 -5.79 -17.05
C LYS A 92 12.24 -4.73 -16.11
N VAL A 93 12.69 -5.14 -14.94
CA VAL A 93 13.35 -4.21 -14.02
C VAL A 93 14.79 -3.97 -14.44
N ALA A 94 15.15 -2.71 -14.65
CA ALA A 94 16.53 -2.27 -14.86
C ALA A 94 17.00 -1.51 -13.62
N VAL A 95 18.18 -1.87 -13.14
CA VAL A 95 18.78 -1.21 -11.98
C VAL A 95 20.15 -0.66 -12.37
N ARG A 96 20.42 0.55 -11.90
CA ARG A 96 21.70 1.24 -12.07
C ARG A 96 22.13 1.84 -10.75
N SER A 97 23.42 1.90 -10.52
CA SER A 97 23.99 2.53 -9.33
C SER A 97 25.25 3.31 -9.64
N TRP A 98 25.51 4.31 -8.80
CA TRP A 98 26.66 5.19 -8.91
C TRP A 98 27.23 5.51 -7.54
N ILE A 99 28.55 5.60 -7.46
CA ILE A 99 29.29 6.18 -6.33
C ILE A 99 30.04 7.40 -6.84
N ASP A 100 29.83 8.55 -6.20
CA ASP A 100 30.48 9.81 -6.57
C ASP A 100 30.42 10.10 -8.08
N GLY A 101 29.28 9.81 -8.70
CA GLY A 101 29.04 9.97 -10.13
C GLY A 101 29.57 8.86 -11.03
N GLY A 102 30.44 7.97 -10.53
CA GLY A 102 30.93 6.79 -11.27
C GLY A 102 29.93 5.64 -11.24
N GLU A 103 29.51 5.13 -12.39
CA GLU A 103 28.60 3.99 -12.48
C GLU A 103 29.26 2.69 -11.99
N ILE A 104 28.53 1.94 -11.19
CA ILE A 104 28.95 0.65 -10.65
C ILE A 104 28.06 -0.43 -11.24
N LYS A 105 28.66 -1.54 -11.67
CA LYS A 105 27.90 -2.71 -12.10
C LYS A 105 27.36 -3.44 -10.86
N LEU A 106 26.05 -3.60 -10.81
CA LEU A 106 25.37 -4.46 -9.83
C LEU A 106 25.13 -5.83 -10.43
N ASP A 107 25.30 -6.86 -9.63
CA ASP A 107 24.84 -8.20 -10.00
C ASP A 107 23.30 -8.22 -9.91
N ALA A 108 22.64 -8.36 -11.06
CA ALA A 108 21.19 -8.37 -11.16
C ALA A 108 20.54 -9.49 -10.34
N ALA A 109 21.22 -10.59 -10.08
CA ALA A 109 20.72 -11.70 -9.28
C ALA A 109 20.57 -11.36 -7.79
N GLN A 110 21.23 -10.30 -7.30
CA GLN A 110 21.19 -9.87 -5.91
C GLN A 110 20.15 -8.77 -5.66
N VAL A 111 19.49 -8.28 -6.69
CA VAL A 111 18.77 -7.02 -6.68
C VAL A 111 17.32 -7.12 -6.18
N PHE A 112 16.69 -8.27 -6.31
CA PHE A 112 15.28 -8.38 -5.97
C PHE A 112 15.00 -9.49 -4.97
N LYS A 113 14.50 -9.10 -3.79
CA LYS A 113 13.96 -10.03 -2.80
C LYS A 113 12.43 -9.94 -2.83
N ARG A 114 11.80 -10.99 -3.31
CA ARG A 114 10.37 -11.16 -3.19
C ARG A 114 10.05 -11.68 -1.79
N ASN A 115 9.17 -11.02 -1.08
CA ASN A 115 8.57 -11.64 0.09
C ASN A 115 7.55 -12.66 -0.44
N ALA A 116 7.85 -13.96 -0.26
CA ALA A 116 7.05 -15.05 -0.85
C ALA A 116 5.57 -15.00 -0.44
N ASP A 117 5.29 -14.40 0.71
CA ASP A 117 3.99 -14.44 1.38
C ASP A 117 3.22 -13.11 1.28
N SER A 118 3.64 -12.16 0.44
CA SER A 118 2.96 -10.88 0.36
C SER A 118 2.93 -10.30 -1.06
N ALA A 119 1.98 -9.41 -1.32
CA ALA A 119 1.94 -8.59 -2.52
C ALA A 119 3.07 -7.55 -2.57
N GLU A 120 3.96 -7.57 -1.58
CA GLU A 120 5.10 -6.66 -1.43
C GLU A 120 6.39 -7.33 -1.88
N GLY A 121 7.28 -6.52 -2.40
CA GLY A 121 8.65 -6.89 -2.69
C GLY A 121 9.59 -5.79 -2.22
N VAL A 122 10.87 -6.11 -2.18
CA VAL A 122 11.92 -5.16 -1.85
C VAL A 122 13.02 -5.27 -2.89
N PHE A 123 13.35 -4.16 -3.55
CA PHE A 123 14.61 -4.05 -4.24
C PHE A 123 15.69 -3.85 -3.19
N ALA A 124 16.55 -4.84 -3.01
CA ALA A 124 17.68 -4.77 -2.10
C ALA A 124 18.96 -4.75 -2.92
N PHE A 125 19.78 -3.73 -2.74
CA PHE A 125 21.02 -3.52 -3.45
C PHE A 125 22.15 -3.67 -2.47
N ASN A 126 22.97 -4.72 -2.63
CA ASN A 126 24.20 -4.88 -1.90
C ASN A 126 25.32 -4.25 -2.72
N MET A 127 25.98 -3.28 -2.13
CA MET A 127 27.12 -2.62 -2.72
C MET A 127 28.34 -2.89 -1.88
N HIS A 128 29.34 -3.47 -2.53
CA HIS A 128 30.68 -3.57 -1.98
C HIS A 128 31.56 -2.48 -2.58
N THR A 129 32.21 -1.69 -1.77
CA THR A 129 33.17 -0.69 -2.22
C THR A 129 34.46 -0.85 -1.44
N GLU A 130 35.58 -0.96 -2.16
CA GLU A 130 36.92 -0.94 -1.57
C GLU A 130 37.37 0.47 -1.22
N ARG A 131 36.57 1.48 -1.57
CA ARG A 131 36.89 2.87 -1.27
C ARG A 131 36.69 3.15 0.22
N ASN A 132 37.66 3.77 0.85
CA ASN A 132 37.60 4.17 2.26
C ASN A 132 36.61 5.31 2.57
N GLY A 133 35.84 5.76 1.58
CA GLY A 133 34.77 6.72 1.75
C GLY A 133 34.22 7.22 0.41
N PHE A 134 32.95 7.64 0.43
CA PHE A 134 32.28 8.27 -0.70
C PHE A 134 31.34 9.38 -0.17
N ALA A 135 31.04 10.33 -1.03
CA ALA A 135 30.15 11.44 -0.70
C ALA A 135 28.69 11.18 -1.12
N GLU A 136 28.51 10.41 -2.17
CA GLU A 136 27.18 10.10 -2.71
C GLU A 136 27.12 8.65 -3.20
N LEU A 137 26.03 7.97 -2.79
CA LEU A 137 25.59 6.72 -3.34
C LEU A 137 24.21 6.92 -3.95
N ARG A 138 24.07 6.62 -5.24
CA ARG A 138 22.82 6.71 -5.97
C ARG A 138 22.43 5.35 -6.52
N VAL A 139 21.20 4.97 -6.27
CA VAL A 139 20.60 3.74 -6.80
C VAL A 139 19.29 4.09 -7.49
N GLN A 140 19.12 3.63 -8.71
CA GLN A 140 17.92 3.85 -9.52
C GLN A 140 17.36 2.52 -9.98
N ALA A 141 16.07 2.31 -9.71
CA ALA A 141 15.27 1.23 -10.27
C ALA A 141 14.35 1.79 -11.34
N THR A 142 14.34 1.15 -12.51
CA THR A 142 13.43 1.46 -13.61
C THR A 142 12.56 0.24 -13.88
N TYR A 143 11.24 0.39 -13.82
CA TYR A 143 10.28 -0.68 -13.98
C TYR A 143 8.97 -0.18 -14.59
N LEU A 144 8.16 -1.08 -15.13
CA LEU A 144 6.85 -0.77 -15.67
C LEU A 144 5.76 -1.04 -14.63
N VAL A 145 4.79 -0.14 -14.59
CA VAL A 145 3.58 -0.31 -13.80
C VAL A 145 2.35 -0.12 -14.67
N GLN A 146 1.34 -0.94 -14.42
CA GLN A 146 0.01 -0.72 -14.97
C GLN A 146 -0.91 -0.30 -13.83
N ARG A 147 -1.58 0.83 -13.99
CA ARG A 147 -2.45 1.44 -12.99
C ARG A 147 -3.85 1.62 -13.54
N TRP A 148 -4.85 1.54 -12.69
CA TRP A 148 -6.27 1.61 -13.06
C TRP A 148 -7.05 2.54 -12.15
N ASP A 149 -8.10 3.10 -12.68
CA ASP A 149 -9.18 3.62 -11.85
C ASP A 149 -9.97 2.43 -11.29
N VAL A 150 -10.40 2.53 -10.05
CA VAL A 150 -11.15 1.48 -9.36
C VAL A 150 -12.53 1.98 -9.00
N THR A 151 -13.54 1.20 -9.31
CA THR A 151 -14.93 1.48 -8.94
C THR A 151 -15.46 0.35 -8.09
N VAL A 152 -16.08 0.67 -6.98
CA VAL A 152 -16.74 -0.27 -6.07
C VAL A 152 -18.24 -0.07 -6.15
N ASP A 153 -18.98 -1.17 -6.36
CA ASP A 153 -20.43 -1.19 -6.17
C ASP A 153 -20.73 -1.15 -4.67
N GLU A 154 -21.06 0.04 -4.17
CA GLU A 154 -21.38 0.25 -2.75
C GLU A 154 -22.59 -0.55 -2.30
N GLY A 155 -23.56 -0.81 -3.19
CA GLY A 155 -24.72 -1.64 -2.88
C GLY A 155 -24.34 -3.08 -2.61
N ALA A 156 -23.52 -3.67 -3.49
CA ALA A 156 -22.99 -5.00 -3.31
C ALA A 156 -22.07 -5.09 -2.08
N ALA A 157 -21.22 -4.08 -1.85
CA ALA A 157 -20.35 -4.02 -0.68
C ALA A 157 -21.15 -3.91 0.63
N ALA A 158 -22.22 -3.10 0.65
CA ALA A 158 -23.10 -2.95 1.80
C ALA A 158 -23.93 -4.19 2.10
N ALA A 159 -24.13 -5.08 1.14
CA ALA A 159 -24.86 -6.34 1.32
C ALA A 159 -24.00 -7.46 1.93
N VAL A 160 -22.66 -7.27 2.00
CA VAL A 160 -21.75 -8.27 2.60
C VAL A 160 -22.06 -8.45 4.08
N THR A 161 -22.24 -9.69 4.50
CA THR A 161 -22.47 -10.03 5.91
C THR A 161 -21.18 -10.28 6.66
N TRP A 162 -21.23 -10.20 7.98
CA TRP A 162 -20.09 -10.53 8.84
C TRP A 162 -19.67 -11.99 8.64
N PRO A 163 -18.39 -12.25 8.40
CA PRO A 163 -17.91 -13.61 8.33
C PRO A 163 -17.84 -14.23 9.74
N ARG A 164 -17.89 -15.55 9.82
CA ARG A 164 -17.61 -16.27 11.08
C ARG A 164 -16.15 -16.15 11.45
N THR A 165 -15.27 -16.25 10.46
CA THR A 165 -13.81 -16.08 10.58
C THR A 165 -13.31 -15.30 9.39
N TRP A 166 -12.32 -14.45 9.59
CA TRP A 166 -11.64 -13.77 8.51
C TRP A 166 -10.72 -14.75 7.76
N PRO A 167 -10.54 -14.59 6.44
CA PRO A 167 -9.60 -15.42 5.69
C PRO A 167 -8.19 -15.38 6.30
N ALA A 168 -7.48 -16.48 6.18
CA ALA A 168 -6.07 -16.56 6.57
C ALA A 168 -5.28 -15.43 5.87
N GLY A 169 -4.26 -14.90 6.51
CA GLY A 169 -3.48 -13.78 5.96
C GLY A 169 -4.12 -12.39 6.13
N THR A 170 -5.47 -12.26 6.33
CA THR A 170 -6.05 -10.96 6.69
C THR A 170 -5.98 -10.67 8.18
N SER A 171 -5.86 -11.68 9.03
CA SER A 171 -5.86 -11.55 10.49
C SER A 171 -4.70 -10.68 11.02
N ARG A 172 -3.55 -10.68 10.34
CA ARG A 172 -2.43 -9.79 10.69
C ARG A 172 -2.84 -8.30 10.65
N PHE A 173 -3.80 -7.95 9.81
CA PHE A 173 -4.31 -6.58 9.68
C PHE A 173 -5.41 -6.22 10.67
N LEU A 174 -5.60 -7.04 11.72
CA LEU A 174 -6.33 -6.71 12.94
C LEU A 174 -5.38 -6.32 14.06
N ALA A 175 -4.10 -6.71 13.95
CA ALA A 175 -3.11 -6.51 15.00
C ALA A 175 -2.63 -5.05 15.08
N LYS A 176 -1.99 -4.74 16.21
CA LYS A 176 -1.30 -3.48 16.42
C LYS A 176 -0.03 -3.42 15.55
N GLU A 177 0.23 -2.25 14.99
CA GLU A 177 1.44 -1.93 14.23
C GLU A 177 1.99 -0.56 14.67
N PRO A 178 3.24 -0.21 14.32
CA PRO A 178 3.78 1.11 14.60
C PRO A 178 2.84 2.23 14.13
N GLY A 179 2.40 3.08 15.07
CA GLY A 179 1.47 4.17 14.81
C GLY A 179 -0.01 3.79 14.68
N ILE A 180 -0.35 2.50 14.57
CA ILE A 180 -1.72 1.98 14.44
C ILE A 180 -2.02 1.10 15.66
N ASP A 181 -2.80 1.61 16.60
CA ASP A 181 -3.16 0.91 17.84
C ASP A 181 -4.68 0.74 17.96
N PRO A 182 -5.24 -0.41 17.54
CA PRO A 182 -6.67 -0.67 17.63
C PRO A 182 -7.17 -0.88 19.06
N THR A 183 -6.26 -1.05 20.04
CA THR A 183 -6.61 -1.23 21.46
C THR A 183 -6.56 0.07 22.25
N ASN A 184 -6.22 1.19 21.61
CA ASN A 184 -6.27 2.50 22.26
C ASN A 184 -7.70 2.85 22.65
N THR A 185 -7.91 3.22 23.91
CA THR A 185 -9.23 3.46 24.50
C THR A 185 -10.01 4.56 23.78
N ASP A 186 -9.37 5.67 23.41
CA ASP A 186 -10.04 6.78 22.74
C ASP A 186 -10.51 6.39 21.33
N ILE A 187 -9.69 5.61 20.61
CA ILE A 187 -10.04 5.09 19.29
C ILE A 187 -11.19 4.10 19.39
N MET A 188 -11.11 3.14 20.32
CA MET A 188 -12.16 2.15 20.54
C MET A 188 -13.50 2.81 20.88
N GLN A 189 -13.52 3.69 21.85
CA GLN A 189 -14.73 4.42 22.26
C GLN A 189 -15.32 5.25 21.10
N CYS A 190 -14.45 5.89 20.33
CA CYS A 190 -14.85 6.65 19.16
C CYS A 190 -15.55 5.76 18.12
N ALA A 191 -14.94 4.62 17.79
CA ALA A 191 -15.46 3.69 16.80
C ALA A 191 -16.74 2.97 17.25
N GLU A 192 -16.81 2.53 18.51
CA GLU A 192 -17.98 1.85 19.07
C GLU A 192 -19.20 2.77 19.16
N SER A 193 -18.99 4.03 19.57
CA SER A 193 -20.07 5.02 19.65
C SER A 193 -20.66 5.43 18.29
N ALA A 194 -19.98 5.09 17.20
CA ALA A 194 -20.38 5.47 15.84
C ALA A 194 -21.57 4.67 15.28
N SER A 195 -21.85 3.50 15.84
CA SER A 195 -22.92 2.62 15.36
C SER A 195 -23.94 2.38 16.48
N PRO A 196 -25.17 2.90 16.38
CA PRO A 196 -26.24 2.59 17.33
C PRO A 196 -26.45 1.06 17.42
N GLY A 197 -26.42 0.54 18.65
CA GLY A 197 -26.50 -0.92 18.88
C GLY A 197 -25.18 -1.67 18.69
N GLY A 198 -24.07 -0.96 18.49
CA GLY A 198 -22.71 -1.53 18.29
C GLY A 198 -22.38 -1.83 16.85
N SER A 199 -21.11 -2.06 16.59
CA SER A 199 -20.58 -2.29 15.24
C SER A 199 -21.19 -3.51 14.54
N ARG A 200 -21.59 -4.54 15.31
CA ARG A 200 -22.23 -5.77 14.78
C ARG A 200 -23.72 -5.61 14.42
N ALA A 201 -24.34 -4.51 14.81
CA ALA A 201 -25.75 -4.22 14.43
C ALA A 201 -25.89 -3.76 12.96
N VAL A 202 -24.79 -3.45 12.31
CA VAL A 202 -24.73 -3.07 10.88
C VAL A 202 -23.80 -4.01 10.12
N THR A 203 -23.83 -3.95 8.78
CA THR A 203 -22.90 -4.76 7.97
C THR A 203 -21.45 -4.27 8.13
N PRO A 204 -20.43 -5.10 7.83
CA PRO A 204 -19.03 -4.71 7.97
C PRO A 204 -18.68 -3.45 7.15
N PHE A 205 -19.30 -3.26 5.99
CA PHE A 205 -19.13 -2.05 5.19
C PHE A 205 -19.55 -0.78 5.96
N TYR A 206 -20.75 -0.81 6.56
CA TYR A 206 -21.24 0.34 7.35
C TYR A 206 -20.49 0.49 8.67
N ALA A 207 -20.08 -0.60 9.31
CA ALA A 207 -19.27 -0.53 10.52
C ALA A 207 -17.92 0.17 10.26
N ALA A 208 -17.23 -0.19 9.16
CA ALA A 208 -16.00 0.47 8.73
C ALA A 208 -16.26 1.96 8.43
N LYS A 209 -17.29 2.27 7.65
CA LYS A 209 -17.66 3.64 7.27
C LYS A 209 -17.95 4.52 8.49
N ASN A 210 -18.75 4.02 9.42
CA ASN A 210 -19.12 4.75 10.64
C ASN A 210 -17.89 4.98 11.53
N ALA A 211 -17.02 3.98 11.71
CA ALA A 211 -15.79 4.12 12.48
C ALA A 211 -14.87 5.20 11.89
N VAL A 212 -14.69 5.23 10.55
CA VAL A 212 -13.90 6.28 9.89
C VAL A 212 -14.54 7.66 10.08
N ILE A 213 -15.87 7.80 9.87
CA ILE A 213 -16.58 9.08 10.06
C ILE A 213 -16.42 9.59 11.49
N ALA A 214 -16.48 8.71 12.48
CA ALA A 214 -16.31 9.09 13.88
C ALA A 214 -14.91 9.70 14.17
N ILE A 215 -13.87 9.11 13.61
CA ILE A 215 -12.52 9.69 13.67
C ILE A 215 -12.48 11.06 12.98
N LEU A 216 -13.02 11.17 11.74
CA LEU A 216 -13.05 12.42 11.00
C LEU A 216 -13.79 13.53 11.74
N THR A 217 -14.85 13.19 12.48
CA THR A 217 -15.64 14.15 13.28
C THR A 217 -14.82 14.74 14.43
N ARG A 218 -13.95 13.94 15.05
CA ARG A 218 -13.05 14.40 16.12
C ARG A 218 -11.80 15.12 15.60
N TRP A 219 -11.45 14.92 14.35
CA TRP A 219 -10.25 15.49 13.75
C TRP A 219 -10.46 16.93 13.30
N LYS A 220 -9.98 17.90 14.07
CA LYS A 220 -10.26 19.34 13.88
C LYS A 220 -9.41 19.96 12.78
N ALA A 221 -8.12 19.63 12.71
CA ALA A 221 -7.17 20.28 11.79
C ALA A 221 -6.16 19.31 11.18
N MET A 222 -5.76 19.59 9.94
CA MET A 222 -4.58 18.99 9.33
C MET A 222 -3.36 19.86 9.66
N VAL A 223 -2.26 19.25 10.07
CA VAL A 223 -1.03 19.95 10.44
C VAL A 223 0.14 19.29 9.75
N GLY A 224 0.84 20.08 8.91
CA GLY A 224 2.03 19.62 8.21
C GLY A 224 1.77 18.53 7.16
N GLY A 225 2.84 18.13 6.48
CA GLY A 225 2.86 16.95 5.62
C GLY A 225 3.52 15.78 6.35
N SER A 226 3.16 14.56 5.99
CA SER A 226 3.82 13.36 6.52
C SER A 226 5.21 13.12 5.93
N GLY A 227 5.63 13.93 4.95
CA GLY A 227 6.96 13.84 4.35
C GLY A 227 7.97 14.65 5.13
N ASP A 228 8.99 13.98 5.65
CA ASP A 228 10.19 14.62 6.14
C ASP A 228 11.04 15.08 4.94
N ARG A 229 11.59 16.29 4.99
CA ARG A 229 12.27 16.92 3.85
C ARG A 229 13.62 17.46 4.23
N ASN A 230 14.53 17.36 3.29
CA ASN A 230 15.82 18.03 3.34
C ASN A 230 15.67 19.55 3.14
N ALA A 231 16.74 20.30 3.41
CA ALA A 231 16.77 21.77 3.22
C ALA A 231 16.45 22.19 1.77
N ASP A 232 16.80 21.37 0.78
CA ASP A 232 16.49 21.57 -0.64
C ASP A 232 15.06 21.14 -1.03
N ARG A 233 14.20 20.84 -0.05
CA ARG A 233 12.82 20.36 -0.18
C ARG A 233 12.66 18.96 -0.79
N SER A 234 13.75 18.25 -1.10
CA SER A 234 13.67 16.86 -1.53
C SER A 234 13.10 15.98 -0.41
N LEU A 235 12.39 14.93 -0.79
CA LEU A 235 11.80 14.00 0.16
C LEU A 235 12.91 13.17 0.80
N ARG A 236 12.94 13.14 2.12
CA ARG A 236 13.89 12.36 2.92
C ARG A 236 13.27 11.09 3.48
N GLY A 237 12.05 11.19 3.99
CA GLY A 237 11.36 10.07 4.62
C GLY A 237 9.97 10.43 5.08
N ILE A 238 9.45 9.65 6.01
CA ILE A 238 8.16 9.88 6.67
C ILE A 238 8.42 10.31 8.12
N SER A 239 7.70 11.33 8.56
CA SER A 239 7.67 11.74 9.97
C SER A 239 6.23 11.71 10.47
N PHE A 240 5.98 10.94 11.52
CA PHE A 240 4.67 10.93 12.17
C PHE A 240 4.80 10.41 13.61
N SER A 241 3.80 10.68 14.45
CA SER A 241 3.74 10.18 15.83
C SER A 241 2.93 8.87 15.91
N SER A 242 1.61 9.00 15.99
CA SER A 242 0.68 7.89 15.90
C SER A 242 -0.74 8.40 15.64
N GLY A 243 -1.61 7.52 15.15
CA GLY A 243 -3.02 7.84 14.98
C GLY A 243 -3.71 8.20 16.30
N ALA A 244 -3.36 7.49 17.39
CA ALA A 244 -3.90 7.75 18.74
C ALA A 244 -3.48 9.14 19.26
N PHE A 245 -2.23 9.53 19.10
CA PHE A 245 -1.76 10.86 19.48
C PHE A 245 -2.49 11.94 18.66
N GLY A 246 -2.55 11.78 17.33
CA GLY A 246 -3.26 12.73 16.48
C GLY A 246 -4.73 12.90 16.88
N LEU A 247 -5.42 11.80 17.23
CA LEU A 247 -6.81 11.82 17.69
C LEU A 247 -6.95 12.53 19.04
N SER A 248 -6.08 12.28 20.01
CA SER A 248 -6.13 12.87 21.34
C SER A 248 -5.99 14.40 21.31
N VAL A 249 -5.15 14.92 20.40
CA VAL A 249 -4.99 16.37 20.20
C VAL A 249 -5.94 16.94 19.14
N GLY A 250 -6.66 16.09 18.43
CA GLY A 250 -7.63 16.47 17.40
C GLY A 250 -6.99 17.06 16.14
N ARG A 251 -5.68 16.82 15.90
CA ARG A 251 -4.95 17.34 14.74
C ARG A 251 -3.74 16.45 14.41
N GLY A 252 -3.31 16.47 13.15
CA GLY A 252 -2.13 15.73 12.72
C GLY A 252 -1.95 15.77 11.21
N SER A 253 -0.95 15.04 10.76
CA SER A 253 -0.65 14.85 9.34
C SER A 253 -1.63 13.88 8.67
N GLN A 254 -1.52 13.75 7.35
CA GLN A 254 -2.31 12.76 6.60
C GLN A 254 -2.08 11.32 7.09
N LEU A 255 -0.82 10.96 7.42
CA LEU A 255 -0.52 9.62 7.89
C LEU A 255 -1.10 9.33 9.27
N GLU A 256 -1.05 10.29 10.19
CA GLU A 256 -1.65 10.14 11.52
C GLU A 256 -3.17 10.01 11.43
N LEU A 257 -3.81 10.75 10.52
CA LEU A 257 -5.24 10.60 10.24
C LEU A 257 -5.55 9.20 9.66
N ALA A 258 -4.79 8.75 8.67
CA ALA A 258 -4.92 7.42 8.09
C ALA A 258 -4.74 6.32 9.14
N ALA A 259 -3.71 6.46 10.00
CA ALA A 259 -3.43 5.52 11.09
C ALA A 259 -4.56 5.46 12.12
N ALA A 260 -5.15 6.61 12.49
CA ALA A 260 -6.30 6.65 13.38
C ALA A 260 -7.54 5.97 12.77
N CYS A 261 -7.82 6.22 11.48
CA CYS A 261 -8.93 5.60 10.76
C CYS A 261 -8.75 4.08 10.64
N VAL A 262 -7.57 3.61 10.27
CA VAL A 262 -7.28 2.17 10.18
C VAL A 262 -7.38 1.52 11.56
N ALA A 263 -6.85 2.15 12.62
CA ALA A 263 -6.98 1.65 13.99
C ALA A 263 -8.45 1.55 14.42
N ALA A 264 -9.30 2.53 14.07
CA ALA A 264 -10.73 2.50 14.37
C ALA A 264 -11.47 1.37 13.61
N VAL A 265 -11.13 1.11 12.35
CA VAL A 265 -11.69 -0.01 11.59
C VAL A 265 -11.24 -1.35 12.17
N ARG A 266 -9.97 -1.48 12.58
CA ARG A 266 -9.45 -2.68 13.27
C ARG A 266 -10.11 -2.89 14.64
N SER A 267 -10.41 -1.82 15.38
CA SER A 267 -11.04 -1.93 16.70
C SER A 267 -12.45 -2.51 16.62
N VAL A 268 -13.18 -2.28 15.54
CA VAL A 268 -14.47 -2.93 15.27
C VAL A 268 -14.32 -4.29 14.59
N GLN A 269 -13.12 -4.90 14.67
CA GLN A 269 -12.82 -6.25 14.19
C GLN A 269 -12.96 -6.42 12.66
N ILE A 270 -12.57 -5.43 11.89
CA ILE A 270 -12.47 -5.49 10.42
C ILE A 270 -10.99 -5.34 10.04
N PRO A 271 -10.41 -6.28 9.29
CA PRO A 271 -9.03 -6.15 8.81
C PRO A 271 -8.89 -4.88 7.96
N ALA A 272 -7.90 -4.04 8.29
CA ALA A 272 -7.63 -2.80 7.57
C ALA A 272 -6.14 -2.50 7.52
N ARG A 273 -5.70 -1.77 6.49
CA ARG A 273 -4.28 -1.47 6.27
C ARG A 273 -4.09 -0.10 5.61
N ILE A 274 -2.87 0.42 5.70
CA ILE A 274 -2.45 1.59 4.94
C ILE A 274 -1.60 1.09 3.77
N VAL A 275 -1.88 1.58 2.57
CA VAL A 275 -1.01 1.47 1.42
C VAL A 275 -0.21 2.75 1.33
N TYR A 276 1.08 2.65 1.60
CA TYR A 276 2.03 3.75 1.47
C TYR A 276 2.37 3.95 0.01
N GLY A 277 2.19 5.16 -0.51
CA GLY A 277 2.43 5.46 -1.90
C GLY A 277 3.03 6.84 -2.13
N LEU A 278 3.41 7.09 -3.37
CA LEU A 278 3.85 8.39 -3.85
C LEU A 278 2.85 8.92 -4.88
N SER A 279 2.58 10.22 -4.84
CA SER A 279 1.82 10.87 -5.89
C SER A 279 2.62 10.84 -7.19
N VAL A 280 1.97 10.36 -8.24
CA VAL A 280 2.49 10.34 -9.59
C VAL A 280 1.65 11.35 -10.38
N ASP A 281 2.10 12.60 -10.43
CA ASP A 281 1.43 13.59 -11.25
C ASP A 281 1.38 13.07 -12.69
N GLY A 282 0.20 13.07 -13.34
CA GLY A 282 0.00 12.56 -14.69
C GLY A 282 0.80 13.31 -15.77
N LYS A 283 1.71 14.18 -15.39
CA LYS A 283 2.64 14.90 -16.24
C LYS A 283 3.90 14.08 -16.47
N ASN A 284 4.23 13.86 -17.72
CA ASN A 284 5.50 13.23 -18.10
C ASN A 284 6.67 14.10 -17.60
N GLY A 285 7.61 13.46 -16.92
CA GLY A 285 8.84 14.08 -16.48
C GLY A 285 9.17 13.85 -15.00
N ALA A 286 10.27 14.46 -14.57
CA ALA A 286 10.67 14.47 -13.17
C ALA A 286 9.71 15.38 -12.39
N SER A 287 9.01 14.84 -11.40
CA SER A 287 8.31 15.68 -10.45
C SER A 287 9.33 16.36 -9.53
N SER A 288 9.32 17.69 -9.54
CA SER A 288 10.17 18.47 -8.63
C SER A 288 9.70 18.37 -7.18
N VAL A 289 8.45 17.96 -6.95
CA VAL A 289 7.87 17.80 -5.63
C VAL A 289 7.14 16.47 -5.55
N ILE A 290 7.80 15.50 -4.91
CA ILE A 290 7.19 14.21 -4.60
C ILE A 290 6.46 14.34 -3.28
N ASN A 291 5.23 13.84 -3.23
CA ASN A 291 4.43 13.78 -2.01
C ASN A 291 4.03 12.35 -1.70
N PHE A 292 4.00 12.01 -0.44
CA PHE A 292 3.37 10.78 -0.01
C PHE A 292 1.85 10.87 -0.15
N ARG A 293 1.26 9.73 -0.50
CA ARG A 293 -0.18 9.46 -0.42
C ARG A 293 -0.38 8.21 0.42
N PHE A 294 -1.35 8.26 1.29
CA PHE A 294 -1.69 7.18 2.21
C PHE A 294 -3.12 6.76 1.95
N ILE A 295 -3.27 5.73 1.13
CA ILE A 295 -4.57 5.13 0.84
C ILE A 295 -4.82 4.05 1.87
N CYS A 296 -5.98 4.09 2.50
CA CYS A 296 -6.42 3.04 3.42
C CYS A 296 -7.25 2.01 2.67
N GLU A 297 -7.21 0.79 3.15
CA GLU A 297 -8.05 -0.30 2.65
C GLU A 297 -8.63 -1.08 3.83
N PHE A 298 -9.87 -1.53 3.71
CA PHE A 298 -10.47 -2.51 4.61
C PHE A 298 -10.94 -3.74 3.83
N TYR A 299 -10.90 -4.88 4.47
CA TYR A 299 -11.23 -6.14 3.79
C TYR A 299 -12.71 -6.50 3.94
N LEU A 300 -13.34 -6.85 2.83
CA LEU A 300 -14.67 -7.44 2.81
C LEU A 300 -14.62 -8.85 2.18
N PRO A 301 -15.24 -9.86 2.80
CA PRO A 301 -15.39 -11.17 2.17
C PRO A 301 -16.03 -11.04 0.79
N THR A 302 -15.59 -11.84 -0.16
CA THR A 302 -16.09 -11.88 -1.56
C THR A 302 -15.79 -10.66 -2.43
N ILE A 303 -15.34 -9.54 -1.84
CA ILE A 303 -14.98 -8.30 -2.57
C ILE A 303 -13.46 -8.08 -2.55
N GLY A 304 -12.81 -8.32 -1.41
CA GLY A 304 -11.40 -8.06 -1.21
C GLY A 304 -11.13 -6.75 -0.48
N TRP A 305 -10.02 -6.11 -0.81
CA TRP A 305 -9.56 -4.86 -0.19
C TRP A 305 -10.25 -3.65 -0.80
N VAL A 306 -11.14 -3.03 -0.05
CA VAL A 306 -11.93 -1.84 -0.44
C VAL A 306 -11.16 -0.59 -0.06
N PRO A 307 -10.80 0.29 -1.02
CA PRO A 307 -10.03 1.49 -0.75
C PRO A 307 -10.85 2.60 -0.10
N PHE A 308 -10.20 3.40 0.73
CA PHE A 308 -10.72 4.70 1.17
C PHE A 308 -9.58 5.70 1.44
N ASP A 309 -9.85 6.98 1.24
CA ASP A 309 -8.92 8.07 1.50
C ASP A 309 -9.51 9.01 2.57
N PRO A 310 -9.05 8.94 3.83
CA PRO A 310 -9.56 9.80 4.90
C PRO A 310 -9.38 11.30 4.62
N LEU A 311 -8.31 11.68 3.90
CA LEU A 311 -8.08 13.08 3.53
C LEU A 311 -9.12 13.57 2.53
N GLU A 312 -9.41 12.77 1.49
CA GLU A 312 -10.46 13.08 0.54
C GLU A 312 -11.84 13.14 1.21
N MET A 313 -12.18 12.13 2.02
CA MET A 313 -13.43 12.11 2.78
C MET A 313 -13.59 13.37 3.64
N ARG A 314 -12.53 13.78 4.33
CA ARG A 314 -12.53 15.00 5.14
C ARG A 314 -12.76 16.24 4.28
N SER A 315 -12.10 16.38 3.14
CA SER A 315 -12.25 17.51 2.21
C SER A 315 -13.67 17.64 1.67
N GLN A 316 -14.38 16.52 1.55
CA GLN A 316 -15.78 16.45 1.11
C GLN A 316 -16.78 16.64 2.24
N GLY A 317 -16.33 16.97 3.45
CA GLY A 317 -17.20 17.20 4.60
C GLY A 317 -17.86 15.93 5.14
N ALA A 318 -17.21 14.78 5.06
CA ALA A 318 -17.74 13.50 5.55
C ALA A 318 -18.15 13.56 7.02
N ALA A 319 -17.45 14.33 7.85
CA ALA A 319 -17.76 14.51 9.27
C ALA A 319 -19.18 15.09 9.54
N SER A 320 -19.73 15.86 8.60
CA SER A 320 -21.08 16.44 8.70
C SER A 320 -22.16 15.59 8.05
N ARG A 321 -21.77 14.49 7.36
CA ARG A 321 -22.67 13.61 6.61
C ARG A 321 -22.86 12.28 7.33
N ALA A 322 -23.25 12.30 8.60
CA ALA A 322 -23.64 11.08 9.31
C ALA A 322 -24.85 10.45 8.60
N GLY A 323 -24.63 9.34 7.86
CA GLY A 323 -25.74 8.69 7.19
C GLY A 323 -25.35 7.60 6.18
N ARG A 324 -26.37 6.95 5.61
CA ARG A 324 -26.24 5.82 4.68
C ARG A 324 -25.86 6.21 3.25
N GLY A 325 -25.78 7.51 2.91
CA GLY A 325 -25.45 7.99 1.58
C GLY A 325 -24.00 7.71 1.17
N SER A 326 -23.72 7.70 -0.14
CA SER A 326 -22.37 7.59 -0.67
C SER A 326 -21.52 8.79 -0.22
N ILE A 327 -20.28 8.54 0.14
CA ILE A 327 -19.31 9.56 0.53
C ILE A 327 -18.09 9.42 -0.38
N LYS A 328 -17.78 10.48 -1.11
CA LYS A 328 -16.59 10.49 -1.95
C LYS A 328 -15.33 10.26 -1.11
N GLY A 329 -14.43 9.43 -1.60
CA GLY A 329 -13.25 8.98 -0.88
C GLY A 329 -13.48 7.74 0.00
N PHE A 330 -14.72 7.22 0.13
CA PHE A 330 -14.99 5.94 0.76
C PHE A 330 -15.49 4.95 -0.29
N ALA A 331 -14.81 3.83 -0.45
CA ALA A 331 -14.99 2.82 -1.50
C ALA A 331 -14.68 3.34 -2.92
N ASN A 332 -14.98 4.58 -3.24
CA ASN A 332 -14.69 5.23 -4.52
C ASN A 332 -13.74 6.41 -4.28
N VAL A 333 -12.46 6.16 -4.40
CA VAL A 333 -11.36 7.12 -4.20
C VAL A 333 -11.00 7.77 -5.53
N SER A 334 -10.94 9.11 -5.54
CA SER A 334 -10.53 9.86 -6.72
C SER A 334 -9.03 9.70 -6.98
N ASP A 335 -8.66 9.73 -8.26
CA ASP A 335 -7.27 9.78 -8.69
C ASP A 335 -6.40 8.66 -8.07
N LEU A 336 -7.02 7.50 -7.79
CA LEU A 336 -6.32 6.36 -7.21
C LEU A 336 -5.20 5.86 -8.14
N SER A 337 -5.43 5.93 -9.45
CA SER A 337 -4.43 5.63 -10.47
C SER A 337 -3.23 6.60 -10.49
N ASP A 338 -3.32 7.75 -9.81
CA ASP A 338 -2.22 8.70 -9.66
C ASP A 338 -1.38 8.43 -8.39
N VAL A 339 -1.61 7.30 -7.74
CA VAL A 339 -0.82 6.83 -6.60
C VAL A 339 0.00 5.62 -6.99
N LEU A 340 1.33 5.74 -6.89
CA LEU A 340 2.25 4.61 -7.00
C LEU A 340 2.35 3.94 -5.63
N PRO A 341 1.81 2.73 -5.44
CA PRO A 341 1.92 2.03 -4.17
C PRO A 341 3.34 1.50 -3.99
N LEU A 342 3.90 1.67 -2.79
CA LEU A 342 5.24 1.23 -2.43
C LEU A 342 5.23 0.04 -1.45
N GLY A 343 4.32 0.03 -0.49
CA GLY A 343 4.28 -1.01 0.54
C GLY A 343 3.14 -0.84 1.52
N LEU A 344 3.01 -1.83 2.40
CA LEU A 344 1.98 -1.88 3.45
C LEU A 344 2.55 -1.54 4.83
N GLN A 345 3.86 -1.32 4.95
CA GLN A 345 4.57 -1.04 6.19
C GLN A 345 5.49 0.16 6.01
N ILE A 346 5.71 0.91 7.10
CA ILE A 346 6.61 2.08 7.10
C ILE A 346 8.06 1.65 6.86
N THR A 347 8.46 0.54 7.47
CA THR A 347 9.82 0.02 7.36
C THR A 347 9.77 -1.34 6.67
N PRO A 348 10.51 -1.55 5.59
CA PRO A 348 10.62 -2.86 4.98
C PRO A 348 11.12 -3.91 5.96
N VAL A 349 10.57 -5.12 5.89
CA VAL A 349 10.96 -6.23 6.76
C VAL A 349 12.47 -6.48 6.69
N GLY A 350 13.13 -6.54 7.83
CA GLY A 350 14.59 -6.74 7.93
C GLY A 350 15.44 -5.48 7.85
N TYR A 351 14.82 -4.29 7.76
CA TYR A 351 15.50 -3.00 7.70
C TYR A 351 15.20 -2.09 8.91
N GLU A 352 15.06 -2.65 10.07
CA GLU A 352 14.62 -1.99 11.32
C GLU A 352 15.52 -0.85 11.80
N LYS A 353 16.73 -0.75 11.25
CA LYS A 353 17.68 0.33 11.56
C LYS A 353 17.81 1.38 10.47
N ALA A 354 16.96 1.32 9.46
CA ALA A 354 16.89 2.40 8.49
C ALA A 354 16.51 3.71 9.19
N ASP A 355 17.04 4.81 8.66
CA ASP A 355 16.76 6.16 9.12
C ASP A 355 15.28 6.28 9.54
N ARG A 356 15.04 6.81 10.72
CA ARG A 356 13.84 6.65 11.59
C ARG A 356 12.47 6.62 10.91
N PHE A 357 12.39 7.01 9.64
CA PHE A 357 11.11 7.28 8.98
C PHE A 357 11.10 6.98 7.50
N ALA A 358 12.00 6.13 7.00
CA ALA A 358 12.05 5.86 5.58
C ALA A 358 11.25 4.60 5.24
N ILE A 359 10.35 4.67 4.27
CA ILE A 359 9.81 3.49 3.58
C ILE A 359 10.95 2.74 2.88
N TRP A 360 12.00 3.46 2.49
CA TRP A 360 13.28 2.94 2.00
C TRP A 360 14.29 2.92 3.13
N GLY A 361 15.04 1.85 3.21
CA GLY A 361 16.05 1.66 4.20
C GLY A 361 17.44 1.54 3.60
N TRP A 362 18.43 1.79 4.40
CA TRP A 362 19.80 1.40 4.12
C TRP A 362 20.45 0.86 5.40
N ARG A 363 21.41 -0.04 5.24
CA ARG A 363 22.21 -0.53 6.35
C ARG A 363 23.64 -0.78 5.91
N GLY A 364 24.59 -0.53 6.81
CA GLY A 364 25.94 -1.04 6.68
C GLY A 364 25.93 -2.54 6.98
N VAL A 365 26.51 -3.36 6.09
CA VAL A 365 26.58 -4.83 6.28
C VAL A 365 27.73 -5.20 7.23
N SER A 366 28.71 -4.31 7.45
CA SER A 366 29.74 -4.48 8.46
C SER A 366 29.62 -3.42 9.55
N ALA A 367 29.50 -3.87 10.80
CA ALA A 367 29.25 -3.03 11.96
C ALA A 367 30.34 -2.01 12.30
N ALA A 368 31.46 -2.01 11.59
CA ALA A 368 32.66 -1.36 12.08
C ALA A 368 32.79 0.15 11.79
N ASN A 369 32.10 0.73 10.81
CA ASN A 369 32.35 2.14 10.46
C ASN A 369 31.20 2.79 9.66
N VAL A 370 30.01 2.85 10.20
CA VAL A 370 28.96 3.70 9.62
C VAL A 370 28.90 5.00 10.42
N ASP A 371 29.40 6.06 9.86
CA ASP A 371 29.17 7.41 10.38
C ASP A 371 27.79 7.86 9.90
N SER A 372 26.75 7.29 10.56
CA SER A 372 25.35 7.49 10.18
C SER A 372 24.84 8.89 10.52
N GLU A 373 25.53 9.64 11.35
CA GLU A 373 25.08 10.95 11.79
C GLU A 373 25.11 12.00 10.68
N ASN A 374 25.95 11.78 9.68
CA ASN A 374 26.11 12.69 8.55
C ASN A 374 25.42 12.22 7.25
N ALA A 375 24.71 11.11 7.31
CA ALA A 375 24.03 10.55 6.14
C ALA A 375 22.59 11.06 6.05
N THR A 376 22.19 11.47 4.87
CA THR A 376 20.79 11.77 4.57
C THR A 376 20.35 11.11 3.26
N THR A 377 19.07 10.85 3.16
CA THR A 377 18.47 10.26 1.96
C THR A 377 17.72 11.30 1.15
N ARG A 378 17.70 11.13 -0.16
CA ARG A 378 16.89 11.91 -1.10
C ARG A 378 16.22 10.94 -2.05
N ILE A 379 14.93 11.13 -2.29
CA ILE A 379 14.17 10.37 -3.25
C ILE A 379 13.82 11.24 -4.44
N ARG A 380 13.95 10.65 -5.61
CA ARG A 380 13.45 11.19 -6.87
C ARG A 380 12.56 10.19 -7.54
N LEU A 381 11.49 10.69 -8.13
CA LEU A 381 10.54 9.89 -8.90
C LEU A 381 10.37 10.58 -10.27
N GLU A 382 10.60 9.80 -11.31
CA GLU A 382 10.28 10.20 -12.68
C GLU A 382 9.26 9.23 -13.24
N THR A 383 8.31 9.75 -13.98
CA THR A 383 7.29 8.95 -14.65
C THR A 383 7.22 9.30 -16.11
N SER A 384 7.15 8.29 -16.97
CA SER A 384 6.87 8.48 -18.38
C SER A 384 5.70 7.61 -18.81
N SER A 385 4.72 8.21 -19.45
CA SER A 385 3.58 7.48 -20.01
C SER A 385 4.06 6.61 -21.17
N ARG A 386 3.69 5.36 -21.17
CA ARG A 386 3.95 4.40 -22.26
C ARG A 386 2.68 4.13 -23.09
N GLY A 387 1.61 4.85 -22.79
CA GLY A 387 0.33 4.78 -23.50
C GLY A 387 -0.83 4.31 -22.64
N ASN A 388 -2.02 4.41 -23.20
CA ASN A 388 -3.22 3.85 -22.58
C ASN A 388 -3.34 2.39 -23.01
N GLY A 389 -3.45 1.50 -22.03
CA GLY A 389 -3.75 0.10 -22.32
C GLY A 389 -5.12 -0.04 -23.02
N LYS A 390 -5.22 -0.91 -24.01
CA LYS A 390 -6.48 -1.17 -24.73
C LYS A 390 -7.43 -2.12 -23.97
N THR A 391 -7.27 -2.29 -22.68
CA THR A 391 -8.02 -3.28 -21.91
C THR A 391 -9.40 -2.75 -21.55
N LYS A 392 -10.44 -3.54 -21.85
CA LYS A 392 -11.78 -3.32 -21.30
C LYS A 392 -11.73 -3.36 -19.78
N SER A 393 -12.74 -2.76 -19.13
CA SER A 393 -12.94 -2.91 -17.69
C SER A 393 -12.82 -4.37 -17.29
N MET A 394 -12.06 -4.63 -16.25
CA MET A 394 -11.79 -5.98 -15.74
C MET A 394 -12.04 -6.05 -14.24
N PRO A 395 -12.42 -7.22 -13.74
CA PRO A 395 -12.52 -7.42 -12.31
C PRO A 395 -11.20 -7.14 -11.62
N VAL A 396 -11.25 -6.56 -10.42
CA VAL A 396 -10.08 -6.53 -9.54
C VAL A 396 -9.76 -7.97 -9.18
N PRO A 397 -8.55 -8.48 -9.48
CA PRO A 397 -8.17 -9.80 -9.02
C PRO A 397 -8.32 -9.86 -7.50
N MET A 398 -8.97 -10.90 -6.97
CA MET A 398 -8.89 -11.15 -5.53
C MET A 398 -7.41 -11.32 -5.21
N ILE A 399 -6.86 -10.32 -4.55
CA ILE A 399 -5.52 -10.43 -3.98
C ILE A 399 -5.76 -11.21 -2.70
N ASP A 400 -5.81 -12.54 -2.84
CA ASP A 400 -5.89 -13.38 -1.68
C ASP A 400 -4.70 -13.04 -0.79
N PRO A 401 -4.96 -12.73 0.47
CA PRO A 401 -3.87 -12.69 1.44
C PRO A 401 -3.29 -14.10 1.41
N VAL A 402 -2.11 -14.23 0.87
CA VAL A 402 -1.36 -15.50 0.85
C VAL A 402 -1.31 -15.99 2.30
N PRO A 403 -1.59 -17.28 2.55
CA PRO A 403 -1.73 -17.85 3.87
C PRO A 403 -0.48 -17.71 4.73
#